data_7e34c23c42a0be724b84dec5535644d7
#
_entry.id   7e34c23c42a0be724b84dec5535644d7
#
_cell.length_a   1.000
_cell.length_b   1.000
_cell.length_c   1.000
_cell.angle_alpha   90.00
_cell.angle_beta   90.00
_cell.angle_gamma   90.00
#
_symmetry.space_group_name_H-M   'P 1'
#
loop_
_entity.id
_entity.type
_entity.pdbx_description
1 polymer ?
#
loop_
_entity_poly.entity_id
_entity_poly.type
_entity_poly.pdbx_seq_one_letter_code
_entity_poly.pdbx_strand_id
1 'polypeptide(L)'
;MAIRDLIVNGDFESGTLSPWIILNASTTVTFSHSGYFSAQLFGGDLNSFIGQFVPASAGQSFELIVSLSKIGVNPSPPVTIQVTYFDSLFNFLGFGKLTNIATERVPNVENNVTWLEVYQTTSPAPAGTTQAFVLINKLPLTGSADILVDDVSLLLSEAMGSPGPTGPTGPTGVTGPTGVT
;
A
#
# COMPACT_ATOMS: atom_id res chain seq x y z
N MET A 1 17.23 8.95 9.18
CA MET A 1 15.83 8.82 8.73
C MET A 1 15.48 7.35 8.93
N ALA A 2 14.58 7.03 9.84
CA ALA A 2 14.16 5.65 10.06
C ALA A 2 12.92 5.38 9.16
N ILE A 3 13.08 4.49 8.21
CA ILE A 3 11.95 3.97 7.42
C ILE A 3 11.25 2.93 8.29
N ARG A 4 9.96 3.07 8.47
CA ARG A 4 9.14 2.13 9.23
C ARG A 4 8.15 1.45 8.29
N ASP A 5 8.21 0.13 8.22
CA ASP A 5 7.15 -0.66 7.61
C ASP A 5 6.00 -0.83 8.60
N LEU A 6 4.79 -0.59 8.13
CA LEU A 6 3.57 -0.71 8.92
C LEU A 6 2.85 -2.04 8.71
N ILE A 7 3.18 -2.77 7.64
CA ILE A 7 2.64 -4.10 7.39
C ILE A 7 3.30 -5.11 8.33
N VAL A 8 2.49 -5.99 8.88
CA VAL A 8 2.94 -7.13 9.68
C VAL A 8 2.79 -8.39 8.84
N ASN A 9 3.84 -9.21 8.77
CA ASN A 9 3.86 -10.46 8.00
C ASN A 9 3.51 -10.22 6.51
N GLY A 10 4.17 -9.24 5.88
CA GLY A 10 4.00 -8.94 4.47
C GLY A 10 4.82 -9.84 3.55
N ASP A 11 5.83 -10.51 4.10
CA ASP A 11 6.65 -11.55 3.49
C ASP A 11 6.09 -12.96 3.69
N PHE A 12 5.01 -13.09 4.50
CA PHE A 12 4.31 -14.35 4.83
C PHE A 12 5.18 -15.44 5.48
N GLU A 13 6.41 -15.12 5.90
CA GLU A 13 7.38 -16.07 6.44
C GLU A 13 7.00 -16.66 7.81
N SER A 14 5.92 -16.16 8.42
CA SER A 14 5.29 -16.84 9.57
C SER A 14 4.63 -18.18 9.20
N GLY A 15 4.49 -18.50 7.92
CA GLY A 15 3.78 -19.67 7.40
C GLY A 15 2.26 -19.58 7.52
N THR A 16 1.74 -18.45 7.93
CA THR A 16 0.29 -18.18 8.08
C THR A 16 -0.08 -16.84 7.45
N LEU A 17 -1.37 -16.60 7.22
CA LEU A 17 -1.84 -15.29 6.78
C LEU A 17 -2.20 -14.35 7.95
N SER A 18 -2.01 -14.75 9.20
CA SER A 18 -2.25 -13.82 10.32
C SER A 18 -1.19 -12.71 10.34
N PRO A 19 -1.58 -11.43 10.54
CA PRO A 19 -2.87 -10.90 10.95
C PRO A 19 -3.76 -10.37 9.80
N TRP A 20 -3.55 -10.82 8.56
CA TRP A 20 -4.35 -10.40 7.42
C TRP A 20 -5.80 -10.85 7.53
N ILE A 21 -6.72 -9.98 7.14
CA ILE A 21 -8.12 -10.33 6.88
C ILE A 21 -8.15 -10.97 5.50
N ILE A 22 -8.75 -12.16 5.39
CA ILE A 22 -8.67 -12.98 4.19
C ILE A 22 -10.03 -13.40 3.67
N LEU A 23 -10.11 -13.55 2.35
CA LEU A 23 -11.20 -14.23 1.66
C LEU A 23 -10.62 -15.06 0.53
N ASN A 24 -10.94 -16.37 0.48
CA ASN A 24 -10.48 -17.28 -0.56
C ASN A 24 -8.96 -17.18 -0.82
N ALA A 25 -8.18 -17.25 0.24
CA ALA A 25 -6.73 -17.15 0.22
C ALA A 25 -6.09 -18.14 1.19
N SER A 26 -4.87 -18.55 0.89
CA SER A 26 -4.03 -19.40 1.76
C SER A 26 -2.57 -19.03 1.61
N THR A 27 -1.70 -19.51 2.51
CA THR A 27 -0.25 -19.52 2.25
C THR A 27 0.12 -20.66 1.32
N THR A 28 1.19 -20.48 0.56
CA THR A 28 1.79 -21.52 -0.28
C THR A 28 3.31 -21.51 -0.15
N VAL A 29 3.94 -22.65 -0.40
CA VAL A 29 5.40 -22.83 -0.50
C VAL A 29 5.83 -23.19 -1.93
N THR A 30 4.90 -23.17 -2.87
CA THR A 30 5.18 -23.58 -4.26
C THR A 30 6.10 -22.58 -4.96
N PHE A 31 5.83 -21.29 -4.78
CA PHE A 31 6.63 -20.19 -5.28
C PHE A 31 6.56 -19.03 -4.29
N SER A 32 7.67 -18.35 -4.07
CA SER A 32 7.77 -17.12 -3.32
C SER A 32 8.66 -16.13 -4.07
N HIS A 33 8.49 -14.84 -3.85
CA HIS A 33 9.38 -13.82 -4.37
C HIS A 33 10.65 -13.76 -3.51
N SER A 34 10.44 -13.78 -2.18
CA SER A 34 11.52 -13.95 -1.21
C SER A 34 11.16 -15.07 -0.23
N GLY A 35 12.16 -15.59 0.50
CA GLY A 35 11.94 -16.62 1.52
C GLY A 35 11.34 -17.94 1.01
N TYR A 36 10.37 -18.46 1.75
CA TYR A 36 9.73 -19.76 1.50
C TYR A 36 8.23 -19.68 1.22
N PHE A 37 7.55 -18.65 1.75
CA PHE A 37 6.11 -18.54 1.71
C PHE A 37 5.68 -17.36 0.86
N SER A 38 4.49 -17.49 0.27
CA SER A 38 3.75 -16.37 -0.30
C SER A 38 2.25 -16.54 -0.02
N ALA A 39 1.46 -15.51 -0.19
CA ALA A 39 0.00 -15.61 -0.17
C ALA A 39 -0.52 -16.01 -1.56
N GLN A 40 -1.45 -16.95 -1.60
CA GLN A 40 -2.14 -17.41 -2.81
C GLN A 40 -3.61 -16.99 -2.75
N LEU A 41 -4.04 -16.17 -3.68
CA LEU A 41 -5.43 -15.76 -3.90
C LEU A 41 -6.04 -16.66 -4.96
N PHE A 42 -7.09 -17.41 -4.61
CA PHE A 42 -7.68 -18.41 -5.50
C PHE A 42 -8.31 -17.78 -6.74
N GLY A 43 -8.03 -18.38 -7.89
CA GLY A 43 -8.51 -17.96 -9.22
C GLY A 43 -10.00 -18.25 -9.47
N GLY A 44 -10.40 -18.19 -10.75
CA GLY A 44 -11.77 -18.47 -11.18
C GLY A 44 -12.77 -17.39 -10.80
N ASP A 45 -14.05 -17.78 -10.67
CA ASP A 45 -15.20 -16.89 -10.43
C ASP A 45 -15.28 -16.37 -8.99
N LEU A 46 -14.30 -16.67 -8.16
CA LEU A 46 -14.25 -16.22 -6.77
C LEU A 46 -13.69 -14.80 -6.69
N ASN A 47 -14.20 -14.01 -5.76
CA ASN A 47 -13.48 -12.86 -5.26
C ASN A 47 -12.52 -13.33 -4.18
N SER A 48 -11.25 -12.95 -4.27
CA SER A 48 -10.20 -13.40 -3.35
C SER A 48 -9.36 -12.22 -2.91
N PHE A 49 -9.14 -12.06 -1.62
CA PHE A 49 -8.35 -10.92 -1.13
C PHE A 49 -7.59 -11.20 0.15
N ILE A 50 -6.59 -10.39 0.38
CA ILE A 50 -5.96 -10.14 1.67
C ILE A 50 -6.01 -8.65 1.96
N GLY A 51 -6.24 -8.29 3.23
CA GLY A 51 -6.27 -6.89 3.66
C GLY A 51 -5.79 -6.73 5.10
N GLN A 52 -5.19 -5.59 5.41
CA GLN A 52 -4.68 -5.32 6.75
C GLN A 52 -4.92 -3.86 7.13
N PHE A 53 -5.43 -3.64 8.35
CA PHE A 53 -5.47 -2.32 8.95
C PHE A 53 -4.12 -2.00 9.60
N VAL A 54 -3.64 -0.79 9.36
CA VAL A 54 -2.41 -0.26 9.95
C VAL A 54 -2.67 1.13 10.56
N PRO A 55 -1.95 1.54 11.60
CA PRO A 55 -2.05 2.89 12.13
C PRO A 55 -1.66 3.93 11.07
N ALA A 56 -2.43 5.01 10.96
CA ALA A 56 -2.12 6.14 10.11
C ALA A 56 -2.58 7.44 10.79
N SER A 57 -1.94 8.55 10.45
CA SER A 57 -2.30 9.87 10.98
C SER A 57 -2.45 10.88 9.86
N ALA A 58 -3.28 11.90 10.08
CA ALA A 58 -3.49 12.98 9.12
C ALA A 58 -2.17 13.56 8.60
N GLY A 59 -2.10 13.79 7.30
CA GLY A 59 -0.92 14.35 6.61
C GLY A 59 0.18 13.34 6.27
N GLN A 60 0.14 12.10 6.78
CA GLN A 60 1.11 11.07 6.42
C GLN A 60 0.88 10.57 4.99
N SER A 61 1.98 10.32 4.28
CA SER A 61 2.01 9.63 2.99
C SER A 61 2.85 8.36 3.12
N PHE A 62 2.53 7.37 2.31
CA PHE A 62 3.16 6.05 2.39
C PHE A 62 3.66 5.61 1.02
N GLU A 63 4.69 4.79 1.04
CA GLU A 63 5.15 4.03 -0.12
C GLU A 63 4.66 2.60 0.00
N LEU A 64 3.85 2.16 -0.97
CA LEU A 64 3.32 0.82 -1.05
C LEU A 64 4.16 0.00 -2.03
N ILE A 65 4.59 -1.17 -1.59
CA ILE A 65 5.30 -2.16 -2.40
C ILE A 65 4.49 -3.45 -2.35
N VAL A 66 4.33 -4.11 -3.49
CA VAL A 66 3.65 -5.41 -3.61
C VAL A 66 4.26 -6.17 -4.76
N SER A 67 4.67 -7.41 -4.52
CA SER A 67 5.12 -8.34 -5.56
C SER A 67 3.97 -9.28 -5.95
N LEU A 68 3.65 -9.34 -7.24
CA LEU A 68 2.56 -10.16 -7.78
C LEU A 68 3.07 -11.12 -8.85
N SER A 69 2.56 -12.35 -8.83
CA SER A 69 2.70 -13.30 -9.91
C SER A 69 1.45 -14.16 -10.06
N LYS A 70 1.37 -15.00 -11.09
CA LYS A 70 0.31 -16.00 -11.24
C LYS A 70 0.91 -17.39 -11.40
N ILE A 71 0.12 -18.43 -11.13
CA ILE A 71 0.51 -19.82 -11.35
C ILE A 71 -0.24 -20.37 -12.56
N GLY A 72 0.49 -21.02 -13.44
CA GLY A 72 -0.09 -21.77 -14.57
C GLY A 72 -0.38 -20.90 -15.81
N VAL A 73 -0.87 -21.58 -16.84
CA VAL A 73 -1.04 -21.01 -18.19
C VAL A 73 -2.33 -20.19 -18.34
N ASN A 74 -3.28 -20.35 -17.44
CA ASN A 74 -4.55 -19.61 -17.49
C ASN A 74 -4.33 -18.09 -17.42
N PRO A 75 -5.27 -17.28 -17.96
CA PRO A 75 -5.14 -15.83 -17.92
C PRO A 75 -5.07 -15.31 -16.49
N SER A 76 -4.26 -14.28 -16.24
CA SER A 76 -4.31 -13.60 -14.95
C SER A 76 -5.61 -12.80 -14.84
N PRO A 77 -6.32 -12.89 -13.70
CA PRO A 77 -7.50 -12.06 -13.46
C PRO A 77 -7.10 -10.58 -13.24
N PRO A 78 -8.06 -9.65 -13.27
CA PRO A 78 -7.81 -8.29 -12.82
C PRO A 78 -7.52 -8.29 -11.31
N VAL A 79 -6.58 -7.45 -10.90
CA VAL A 79 -6.21 -7.24 -9.49
C VAL A 79 -6.32 -5.77 -9.14
N THR A 80 -6.96 -5.45 -8.03
CA THR A 80 -6.96 -4.10 -7.46
C THR A 80 -6.11 -4.05 -6.20
N ILE A 81 -5.29 -3.03 -6.10
CA ILE A 81 -4.50 -2.73 -4.92
C ILE A 81 -4.91 -1.36 -4.43
N GLN A 82 -5.27 -1.23 -3.16
CA GLN A 82 -5.72 0.04 -2.64
C GLN A 82 -5.23 0.29 -1.21
N VAL A 83 -5.01 1.56 -0.91
CA VAL A 83 -4.83 2.08 0.44
C VAL A 83 -5.97 3.04 0.70
N THR A 84 -6.75 2.77 1.73
CA THR A 84 -7.97 3.53 2.08
C THR A 84 -7.84 4.06 3.49
N TYR A 85 -8.20 5.33 3.71
CA TYR A 85 -8.11 5.99 5.00
C TYR A 85 -9.44 6.01 5.75
N PHE A 86 -9.37 5.77 7.06
CA PHE A 86 -10.52 5.74 7.95
C PHE A 86 -10.23 6.53 9.24
N ASP A 87 -11.30 7.00 9.88
CA ASP A 87 -11.24 7.52 11.25
C ASP A 87 -11.34 6.39 12.29
N SER A 88 -11.38 6.75 13.58
CA SER A 88 -11.49 5.80 14.69
C SER A 88 -12.82 5.05 14.76
N LEU A 89 -13.83 5.51 14.07
CA LEU A 89 -15.15 4.88 13.97
C LEU A 89 -15.33 4.10 12.65
N PHE A 90 -14.25 3.91 11.88
CA PHE A 90 -14.26 3.28 10.57
C PHE A 90 -15.07 4.02 9.50
N ASN A 91 -15.29 5.32 9.67
CA ASN A 91 -15.85 6.13 8.60
C ASN A 91 -14.79 6.31 7.51
N PHE A 92 -15.20 6.11 6.25
CA PHE A 92 -14.35 6.30 5.08
C PHE A 92 -14.01 7.80 4.92
N LEU A 93 -12.72 8.10 4.77
CA LEU A 93 -12.21 9.46 4.60
C LEU A 93 -11.65 9.72 3.20
N GLY A 94 -11.23 8.68 2.50
CA GLY A 94 -10.67 8.80 1.15
C GLY A 94 -9.75 7.66 0.76
N PHE A 95 -9.40 7.62 -0.53
CA PHE A 95 -8.37 6.72 -1.03
C PHE A 95 -7.01 7.41 -0.98
N GLY A 96 -6.04 6.76 -0.35
CA GLY A 96 -4.63 7.11 -0.47
C GLY A 96 -4.07 6.71 -1.83
N LYS A 97 -4.45 5.51 -2.26
CA LYS A 97 -4.09 4.97 -3.59
C LYS A 97 -5.11 3.94 -4.04
N LEU A 98 -5.39 3.93 -5.33
CA LEU A 98 -6.12 2.87 -6.02
C LEU A 98 -5.39 2.56 -7.31
N THR A 99 -4.95 1.31 -7.47
CA THR A 99 -4.25 0.80 -8.64
C THR A 99 -5.01 -0.38 -9.22
N ASN A 100 -5.31 -0.35 -10.50
CA ASN A 100 -5.96 -1.44 -11.22
C ASN A 100 -4.94 -2.10 -12.15
N ILE A 101 -4.73 -3.39 -11.98
CA ILE A 101 -3.93 -4.23 -12.85
C ILE A 101 -4.90 -5.02 -13.71
N ALA A 102 -4.88 -4.76 -15.01
CA ALA A 102 -5.79 -5.38 -15.95
C ALA A 102 -5.52 -6.88 -16.12
N THR A 103 -6.49 -7.59 -16.67
CA THR A 103 -6.35 -9.00 -17.07
C THR A 103 -5.09 -9.20 -17.93
N GLU A 104 -4.40 -10.31 -17.71
CA GLU A 104 -3.16 -10.72 -18.40
C GLU A 104 -1.95 -9.80 -18.19
N ARG A 105 -1.96 -8.99 -17.16
CA ARG A 105 -0.83 -8.13 -16.82
C ARG A 105 0.07 -8.70 -15.72
N VAL A 106 -0.42 -9.68 -14.95
CA VAL A 106 0.39 -10.36 -13.94
C VAL A 106 1.16 -11.51 -14.62
N PRO A 107 2.49 -11.54 -14.51
CA PRO A 107 3.33 -12.56 -15.16
C PRO A 107 3.14 -13.94 -14.54
N ASN A 108 3.48 -14.99 -15.27
CA ASN A 108 3.51 -16.35 -14.77
C ASN A 108 4.84 -16.65 -14.09
N VAL A 109 4.82 -17.00 -12.81
CA VAL A 109 6.00 -17.34 -12.01
C VAL A 109 6.79 -18.53 -12.57
N GLU A 110 6.11 -19.45 -13.26
CA GLU A 110 6.76 -20.61 -13.90
C GLU A 110 7.68 -20.19 -15.07
N ASN A 111 7.53 -18.98 -15.59
CA ASN A 111 8.36 -18.40 -16.62
C ASN A 111 9.51 -17.60 -15.99
N ASN A 112 10.63 -18.28 -15.70
CA ASN A 112 11.84 -17.67 -15.13
C ASN A 112 11.64 -16.97 -13.77
N VAL A 113 10.70 -17.45 -12.95
CA VAL A 113 10.40 -16.87 -11.62
C VAL A 113 10.12 -15.37 -11.72
N THR A 114 9.27 -14.98 -12.69
CA THR A 114 9.00 -13.57 -12.97
C THR A 114 7.88 -13.05 -12.05
N TRP A 115 8.13 -11.89 -11.45
CA TRP A 115 7.18 -11.15 -10.61
C TRP A 115 6.96 -9.74 -11.16
N LEU A 116 5.76 -9.22 -10.94
CA LEU A 116 5.41 -7.83 -11.19
C LEU A 116 5.59 -7.05 -9.89
N GLU A 117 6.57 -6.15 -9.90
CA GLU A 117 6.78 -5.23 -8.79
C GLU A 117 5.86 -4.01 -8.93
N VAL A 118 4.98 -3.82 -7.96
CA VAL A 118 4.11 -2.65 -7.86
C VAL A 118 4.68 -1.72 -6.81
N TYR A 119 5.13 -0.55 -7.24
CA TYR A 119 5.61 0.51 -6.36
C TYR A 119 4.73 1.75 -6.53
N GLN A 120 4.12 2.24 -5.45
CA GLN A 120 3.18 3.35 -5.49
C GLN A 120 3.33 4.24 -4.26
N THR A 121 3.20 5.54 -4.45
CA THR A 121 3.11 6.51 -3.36
C THR A 121 1.65 6.90 -3.14
N THR A 122 1.21 6.99 -1.90
CA THR A 122 -0.14 7.43 -1.56
C THR A 122 -0.23 8.95 -1.54
N SER A 123 -1.44 9.48 -1.75
CA SER A 123 -1.75 10.86 -1.35
C SER A 123 -1.70 10.99 0.18
N PRO A 124 -1.46 12.20 0.70
CA PRO A 124 -1.48 12.45 2.14
C PRO A 124 -2.83 12.06 2.76
N ALA A 125 -2.77 11.45 3.93
CA ALA A 125 -3.94 11.06 4.69
C ALA A 125 -4.79 12.28 5.10
N PRO A 126 -6.12 12.27 4.88
CA PRO A 126 -7.01 13.37 5.25
C PRO A 126 -7.02 13.67 6.74
N ALA A 127 -7.54 14.86 7.10
CA ALA A 127 -7.78 15.21 8.50
C ALA A 127 -8.75 14.18 9.14
N GLY A 128 -8.49 13.80 10.40
CA GLY A 128 -9.27 12.80 11.12
C GLY A 128 -8.83 11.36 10.89
N THR A 129 -7.89 11.09 10.01
CA THR A 129 -7.35 9.73 9.79
C THR A 129 -6.69 9.20 11.06
N THR A 130 -7.06 7.98 11.44
CA THR A 130 -6.43 7.22 12.53
C THR A 130 -5.89 5.89 12.06
N GLN A 131 -6.35 5.40 10.89
CA GLN A 131 -5.94 4.12 10.34
C GLN A 131 -6.05 4.11 8.80
N ALA A 132 -5.23 3.27 8.18
CA ALA A 132 -5.31 2.94 6.76
C ALA A 132 -5.61 1.45 6.60
N PHE A 133 -6.33 1.11 5.55
CA PHE A 133 -6.58 -0.27 5.13
C PHE A 133 -5.88 -0.53 3.82
N VAL A 134 -4.94 -1.46 3.83
CA VAL A 134 -4.28 -1.97 2.62
C VAL A 134 -5.04 -3.19 2.16
N LEU A 135 -5.48 -3.20 0.91
CA LEU A 135 -6.23 -4.30 0.31
C LEU A 135 -5.62 -4.70 -1.01
N ILE A 136 -5.36 -6.00 -1.18
CA ILE A 136 -4.98 -6.63 -2.45
C ILE A 136 -6.11 -7.58 -2.81
N ASN A 137 -6.83 -7.26 -3.87
CA ASN A 137 -8.08 -7.93 -4.24
C ASN A 137 -8.02 -8.44 -5.67
N LYS A 138 -8.09 -9.75 -5.82
CA LYS A 138 -8.25 -10.44 -7.09
C LYS A 138 -9.74 -10.48 -7.43
N LEU A 139 -10.12 -9.91 -8.56
CA LEU A 139 -11.50 -9.89 -9.02
C LEU A 139 -11.90 -11.20 -9.73
N PRO A 140 -13.18 -11.58 -9.68
CA PRO A 140 -13.69 -12.77 -10.38
C PRO A 140 -13.39 -12.73 -11.89
N LEU A 141 -12.91 -13.85 -12.42
CA LEU A 141 -12.77 -14.09 -13.86
C LEU A 141 -12.77 -15.59 -14.10
N THR A 142 -13.79 -16.09 -14.79
CA THR A 142 -13.97 -17.51 -15.11
C THR A 142 -12.71 -18.08 -15.77
N GLY A 143 -12.23 -19.20 -15.24
CA GLY A 143 -11.05 -19.89 -15.77
C GLY A 143 -9.72 -19.16 -15.55
N SER A 144 -9.69 -18.14 -14.69
CA SER A 144 -8.44 -17.43 -14.38
C SER A 144 -7.52 -18.21 -13.46
N ALA A 145 -6.24 -17.88 -13.54
CA ALA A 145 -5.19 -18.41 -12.67
C ALA A 145 -5.31 -17.88 -11.23
N ASP A 146 -4.71 -18.57 -10.29
CA ASP A 146 -4.44 -18.06 -8.94
C ASP A 146 -3.40 -16.95 -9.00
N ILE A 147 -3.53 -15.98 -8.11
CA ILE A 147 -2.56 -14.90 -7.95
C ILE A 147 -1.72 -15.15 -6.70
N LEU A 148 -0.41 -15.05 -6.86
CA LEU A 148 0.54 -15.02 -5.77
C LEU A 148 0.81 -13.56 -5.37
N VAL A 149 0.90 -13.34 -4.07
CA VAL A 149 1.26 -12.05 -3.47
C VAL A 149 2.40 -12.26 -2.51
N ASP A 150 3.42 -11.42 -2.59
CA ASP A 150 4.57 -11.49 -1.67
C ASP A 150 5.16 -10.10 -1.44
N ASP A 151 6.05 -10.00 -0.43
CA ASP A 151 6.81 -8.78 -0.08
C ASP A 151 5.95 -7.51 -0.03
N VAL A 152 4.82 -7.60 0.66
CA VAL A 152 3.93 -6.45 0.85
C VAL A 152 4.48 -5.55 1.94
N SER A 153 4.74 -4.30 1.60
CA SER A 153 5.21 -3.27 2.52
C SER A 153 4.42 -1.98 2.38
N LEU A 154 4.13 -1.33 3.50
CA LEU A 154 3.62 0.03 3.54
C LEU A 154 4.57 0.88 4.38
N LEU A 155 5.49 1.54 3.70
CA LEU A 155 6.57 2.31 4.32
C LEU A 155 6.08 3.71 4.65
N LEU A 156 6.28 4.13 5.90
CA LEU A 156 6.01 5.51 6.28
C LEU A 156 7.10 6.40 5.66
N SER A 157 6.67 7.23 4.72
CA SER A 157 7.48 8.32 4.21
C SER A 157 7.48 9.44 5.26
N GLU A 158 8.55 9.58 6.03
CA GLU A 158 8.71 10.76 6.89
C GLU A 158 8.84 11.99 5.98
N ALA A 159 7.78 12.79 5.93
CA ALA A 159 7.86 14.11 5.32
C ALA A 159 9.07 14.83 5.90
N MET A 160 9.95 15.34 5.06
CA MET A 160 11.03 16.22 5.47
C MET A 160 10.45 17.24 6.44
N GLY A 161 11.07 17.38 7.62
CA GLY A 161 10.56 18.09 8.78
C GLY A 161 9.80 19.37 8.43
N SER A 162 8.82 19.69 9.26
CA SER A 162 8.07 20.96 9.17
C SER A 162 8.97 22.10 8.71
N PRO A 163 8.51 22.99 7.82
CA PRO A 163 9.25 24.21 7.52
C PRO A 163 9.69 24.83 8.82
N GLY A 164 10.98 25.19 8.91
CA GLY A 164 11.53 25.84 10.09
C GLY A 164 10.68 27.05 10.48
N PRO A 165 10.69 27.48 11.74
CA PRO A 165 9.94 28.64 12.19
C PRO A 165 10.28 29.84 11.31
N THR A 166 9.25 30.58 10.92
CA THR A 166 9.42 31.83 10.17
C THR A 166 10.37 32.73 10.95
N GLY A 167 11.42 33.25 10.31
CA GLY A 167 12.38 34.13 10.93
C GLY A 167 11.69 35.36 11.54
N PRO A 168 12.26 35.99 12.57
CA PRO A 168 11.69 37.18 13.21
C PRO A 168 11.50 38.29 12.18
N THR A 169 10.37 38.98 12.31
CA THR A 169 10.07 40.18 11.51
C THR A 169 11.18 41.21 11.72
N GLY A 170 11.72 41.78 10.65
CA GLY A 170 12.76 42.79 10.72
C GLY A 170 12.29 44.04 11.50
N PRO A 171 13.21 44.78 12.10
CA PRO A 171 12.86 45.98 12.87
C PRO A 171 12.14 47.02 11.98
N THR A 172 11.17 47.70 12.57
CA THR A 172 10.45 48.82 11.93
C THR A 172 11.43 49.93 11.60
N GLY A 173 11.40 50.45 10.37
CA GLY A 173 12.25 51.57 9.95
C GLY A 173 12.04 52.80 10.83
N VAL A 174 13.12 53.54 11.08
CA VAL A 174 13.08 54.79 11.85
C VAL A 174 12.20 55.81 11.17
N THR A 175 11.43 56.54 11.97
CA THR A 175 10.59 57.65 11.51
C THR A 175 11.47 58.77 10.93
N GLY A 176 11.17 59.24 9.74
CA GLY A 176 11.89 60.36 9.10
C GLY A 176 11.83 61.64 9.93
N PRO A 177 12.82 62.54 9.80
CA PRO A 177 12.86 63.80 10.54
C PRO A 177 11.69 64.70 10.16
N THR A 178 11.13 65.38 11.17
CA THR A 178 10.06 66.38 10.98
C THR A 178 10.62 67.55 10.20
N GLY A 179 9.93 67.94 9.11
CA GLY A 179 10.30 69.16 8.31
C GLY A 179 10.30 70.42 9.16
N VAL A 180 11.33 71.25 8.99
CA VAL A 180 11.40 72.58 9.60
C VAL A 180 10.42 73.52 8.88
N THR A 181 9.67 74.27 9.66
CA THR A 181 8.80 75.38 9.22
C THR A 181 9.61 76.64 9.07
#